data_9cc914374353287fe6557b1f9cda0ac1
#
_entry.id   9cc914374353287fe6557b1f9cda0ac1
#
_cell.length_a   1.000
_cell.length_b   1.000
_cell.length_c   1.000
_cell.angle_alpha   90.00
_cell.angle_beta   90.00
_cell.angle_gamma   90.00
#
_symmetry.space_group_name_H-M   'P 1'
#
loop_
_entity.id
_entity.type
_entity.pdbx_description
1 polymer ?
#
loop_
_entity_poly.entity_id
_entity_poly.type
_entity_poly.pdbx_seq_one_letter_code
_entity_poly.pdbx_strand_id
1 'polypeptide(L)'
;MICLMTGVKQTMGSNRRPGRVLAALGLTLAVLGPASADTGARYDNRVAVFSALDKVTATIKTLEVGIGETVQFGALKVTPRVCYSRPPTEQPKTTSFVEVDEIQLDGAEKRIFTGWMFAQSPGLNAVEHPVFDVWLTDCQKPRNSIAQQQQPGPPPVEGAAPAEPEAWGPAEENPSDTQRRRVRR
;
A
#
# COMPACT_ATOMS: atom_id res chain seq x y z
N MET A 1 -3.72 8.34 56.10
CA MET A 1 -4.36 7.06 56.46
C MET A 1 -3.41 5.93 56.11
N ILE A 2 -2.89 5.29 57.11
CA ILE A 2 -1.73 4.36 57.15
C ILE A 2 -2.25 2.94 56.87
N CYS A 3 -1.59 2.16 56.01
CA CYS A 3 -1.74 0.71 55.93
C CYS A 3 -0.40 0.12 55.49
N LEU A 4 0.35 -0.26 56.38
CA LEU A 4 0.82 -1.47 57.08
C LEU A 4 1.34 -2.56 56.14
N MET A 5 2.67 -2.75 56.26
CA MET A 5 3.47 -3.86 55.80
C MET A 5 3.05 -5.17 56.44
N THR A 6 3.02 -6.25 55.68
CA THR A 6 3.04 -7.61 56.24
C THR A 6 4.16 -8.38 55.62
N GLY A 7 5.19 -8.67 56.42
CA GLY A 7 6.33 -9.49 56.07
C GLY A 7 6.00 -10.99 56.11
N VAL A 8 6.53 -11.73 55.17
CA VAL A 8 6.52 -13.20 55.17
C VAL A 8 7.93 -13.70 55.55
N LYS A 9 8.01 -14.37 56.68
CA LYS A 9 9.17 -15.06 57.18
C LYS A 9 9.50 -16.29 56.32
N GLN A 10 10.76 -16.37 55.89
CA GLN A 10 11.36 -17.59 55.36
C GLN A 10 11.78 -18.48 56.49
N THR A 11 11.33 -19.73 56.51
CA THR A 11 11.85 -20.79 57.37
C THR A 11 12.88 -21.61 56.61
N MET A 12 14.08 -21.61 57.15
CA MET A 12 15.24 -22.39 56.75
C MET A 12 15.06 -23.84 57.21
N GLY A 13 14.89 -24.78 56.29
CA GLY A 13 14.88 -26.23 56.56
C GLY A 13 16.10 -26.91 55.94
N SER A 14 17.12 -27.11 56.75
CA SER A 14 18.31 -27.93 56.41
C SER A 14 17.94 -29.41 56.51
N ASN A 15 18.14 -30.19 55.45
CA ASN A 15 18.25 -31.64 55.60
C ASN A 15 19.31 -32.19 54.63
N ARG A 16 20.48 -32.55 55.20
CA ARG A 16 21.59 -33.19 54.52
C ARG A 16 21.34 -34.69 54.41
N ARG A 17 21.39 -35.26 53.20
CA ARG A 17 21.70 -36.67 52.97
C ARG A 17 22.65 -36.79 51.77
N PRO A 18 23.79 -37.53 51.88
CA PRO A 18 24.71 -37.69 50.75
C PRO A 18 24.26 -38.91 49.92
N GLY A 19 23.84 -38.69 48.73
CA GLY A 19 23.61 -39.73 47.74
C GLY A 19 24.36 -39.37 46.47
N ARG A 20 25.44 -40.12 46.18
CA ARG A 20 26.18 -40.03 44.91
C ARG A 20 25.25 -40.47 43.78
N VAL A 21 24.79 -39.53 43.01
CA VAL A 21 24.19 -39.79 41.68
C VAL A 21 25.05 -39.08 40.67
N LEU A 22 25.79 -39.86 39.90
CA LEU A 22 26.48 -39.42 38.70
C LEU A 22 25.41 -39.02 37.67
N ALA A 23 25.03 -37.74 37.65
CA ALA A 23 24.22 -37.19 36.58
C ALA A 23 25.15 -36.78 35.46
N ALA A 24 25.14 -37.55 34.37
CA ALA A 24 25.74 -37.19 33.10
C ALA A 24 25.07 -35.93 32.58
N LEU A 25 25.79 -34.82 32.64
CA LEU A 25 25.35 -33.52 32.09
C LEU A 25 25.50 -33.59 30.57
N GLY A 26 24.42 -34.03 29.90
CA GLY A 26 24.30 -33.93 28.46
C GLY A 26 24.22 -32.45 28.05
N LEU A 27 25.35 -31.90 27.59
CA LEU A 27 25.42 -30.55 27.01
C LEU A 27 24.72 -30.54 25.64
N THR A 28 23.41 -30.29 25.61
CA THR A 28 22.69 -30.03 24.37
C THR A 28 23.07 -28.65 23.88
N LEU A 29 24.02 -28.62 22.93
CA LEU A 29 24.39 -27.42 22.21
C LEU A 29 23.19 -27.03 21.32
N ALA A 30 22.33 -26.16 21.81
CA ALA A 30 21.27 -25.54 21.00
C ALA A 30 21.95 -24.65 19.96
N VAL A 31 22.01 -25.12 18.72
CA VAL A 31 22.42 -24.30 17.56
C VAL A 31 21.34 -23.27 17.35
N LEU A 32 21.49 -22.08 17.93
CA LEU A 32 20.74 -20.90 17.51
C LEU A 32 21.24 -20.52 16.11
N GLY A 33 20.54 -21.00 15.09
CA GLY A 33 20.73 -20.50 13.73
C GLY A 33 20.48 -18.98 13.71
N PRO A 34 21.25 -18.20 12.93
CA PRO A 34 20.95 -16.78 12.76
C PRO A 34 19.53 -16.65 12.18
N ALA A 35 18.63 -16.03 12.92
CA ALA A 35 17.36 -15.58 12.38
C ALA A 35 17.70 -14.54 11.31
N SER A 36 17.63 -14.92 10.04
CA SER A 36 17.73 -13.98 8.93
C SER A 36 16.54 -13.04 9.08
N ALA A 37 16.77 -11.87 9.68
CA ALA A 37 15.82 -10.78 9.58
C ALA A 37 15.69 -10.46 8.10
N ASP A 38 14.52 -10.69 7.54
CA ASP A 38 14.17 -10.30 6.18
C ASP A 38 14.23 -8.76 6.11
N THR A 39 15.43 -8.24 5.81
CA THR A 39 15.64 -6.84 5.45
C THR A 39 15.15 -6.66 4.02
N GLY A 40 13.84 -6.92 3.83
CA GLY A 40 13.21 -6.75 2.53
C GLY A 40 13.59 -5.40 1.96
N ALA A 41 14.27 -5.40 0.82
CA ALA A 41 14.67 -4.18 0.14
C ALA A 41 13.43 -3.32 -0.06
N ARG A 42 13.50 -2.04 0.35
CA ARG A 42 12.43 -1.07 0.11
C ARG A 42 12.98 0.06 -0.73
N TYR A 43 12.14 0.57 -1.61
CA TYR A 43 12.43 1.76 -2.39
C TYR A 43 11.84 2.99 -1.72
N ASP A 44 12.67 4.03 -1.58
CA ASP A 44 12.22 5.36 -1.22
C ASP A 44 11.72 6.05 -2.50
N ASN A 45 10.45 6.42 -2.52
CA ASN A 45 9.82 7.10 -3.63
C ASN A 45 9.65 8.58 -3.30
N ARG A 46 9.63 9.42 -4.32
CA ARG A 46 9.52 10.87 -4.15
C ARG A 46 8.12 11.42 -4.38
N VAL A 47 7.21 10.60 -4.86
CA VAL A 47 5.82 10.97 -5.13
C VAL A 47 4.90 9.94 -4.50
N ALA A 48 3.95 10.40 -3.69
CA ALA A 48 2.84 9.61 -3.18
C ALA A 48 1.61 9.87 -4.04
N VAL A 49 0.89 8.81 -4.38
CA VAL A 49 -0.34 8.87 -5.17
C VAL A 49 -1.51 8.50 -4.28
N PHE A 50 -2.46 9.41 -4.17
CA PHE A 50 -3.68 9.22 -3.39
C PHE A 50 -4.90 9.23 -4.30
N SER A 51 -5.94 8.53 -3.89
CA SER A 51 -7.29 8.76 -4.34
C SER A 51 -8.03 9.58 -3.31
N ALA A 52 -8.74 10.59 -3.77
CA ALA A 52 -9.54 11.48 -2.94
C ALA A 52 -11.00 11.48 -3.46
N LEU A 53 -11.93 11.13 -2.58
CA LEU A 53 -13.35 11.07 -2.86
C LEU A 53 -14.06 12.27 -2.24
N ASP A 54 -14.82 12.99 -3.05
CA ASP A 54 -15.84 13.92 -2.60
C ASP A 54 -17.17 13.17 -2.50
N LYS A 55 -17.67 12.97 -1.28
CA LYS A 55 -18.89 12.21 -0.98
C LYS A 55 -20.17 12.94 -1.42
N VAL A 56 -20.11 14.27 -1.53
CA VAL A 56 -21.28 15.07 -1.95
C VAL A 56 -21.52 14.95 -3.44
N THR A 57 -20.44 15.02 -4.22
CA THR A 57 -20.51 14.95 -5.68
C THR A 57 -20.24 13.56 -6.24
N ALA A 58 -19.89 12.60 -5.38
CA ALA A 58 -19.45 11.25 -5.74
C ALA A 58 -18.28 11.24 -6.75
N THR A 59 -17.41 12.26 -6.67
CA THR A 59 -16.29 12.43 -7.59
C THR A 59 -15.00 11.93 -6.95
N ILE A 60 -14.27 11.06 -7.65
CA ILE A 60 -12.94 10.60 -7.26
C ILE A 60 -11.89 11.32 -8.11
N LYS A 61 -10.85 11.85 -7.43
CA LYS A 61 -9.68 12.45 -8.08
C LYS A 61 -8.41 11.76 -7.62
N THR A 62 -7.48 11.61 -8.55
CA THR A 62 -6.11 11.16 -8.22
C THR A 62 -5.26 12.38 -7.90
N LEU A 63 -4.56 12.32 -6.77
CA LEU A 63 -3.63 13.36 -6.31
C LEU A 63 -2.21 12.79 -6.32
N GLU A 64 -1.34 13.33 -7.15
CA GLU A 64 0.10 13.04 -7.16
C GLU A 64 0.80 14.14 -6.36
N VAL A 65 1.42 13.77 -5.24
CA VAL A 65 1.99 14.73 -4.27
C VAL A 65 3.45 14.39 -4.02
N GLY A 66 4.33 15.36 -4.21
CA GLY A 66 5.73 15.24 -3.85
C GLY A 66 5.92 15.07 -2.35
N ILE A 67 6.93 14.29 -1.95
CA ILE A 67 7.25 14.10 -0.53
C ILE A 67 7.63 15.44 0.09
N GLY A 68 6.94 15.82 1.18
CA GLY A 68 7.09 17.11 1.86
C GLY A 68 6.26 18.24 1.24
N GLU A 69 5.61 18.01 0.09
CA GLU A 69 4.70 18.97 -0.51
C GLU A 69 3.29 18.81 0.06
N THR A 70 2.51 19.87 0.00
CA THR A 70 1.11 19.88 0.46
C THR A 70 0.19 20.12 -0.72
N VAL A 71 -0.80 19.25 -0.91
CA VAL A 71 -1.88 19.46 -1.88
C VAL A 71 -3.20 19.67 -1.15
N GLN A 72 -4.02 20.56 -1.67
CA GLN A 72 -5.35 20.80 -1.14
C GLN A 72 -6.41 20.07 -1.97
N PHE A 73 -7.32 19.37 -1.27
CA PHE A 73 -8.51 18.77 -1.84
C PHE A 73 -9.73 19.12 -1.00
N GLY A 74 -10.57 19.99 -1.51
CA GLY A 74 -11.69 20.56 -0.74
C GLY A 74 -11.19 21.31 0.51
N ALA A 75 -11.64 20.88 1.68
CA ALA A 75 -11.18 21.41 2.96
C ALA A 75 -9.92 20.71 3.50
N LEU A 76 -9.44 19.64 2.85
CA LEU A 76 -8.31 18.87 3.33
C LEU A 76 -7.01 19.31 2.69
N LYS A 77 -5.95 19.40 3.49
CA LYS A 77 -4.55 19.56 3.07
C LYS A 77 -3.79 18.28 3.36
N VAL A 78 -3.27 17.64 2.33
CA VAL A 78 -2.59 16.35 2.41
C VAL A 78 -1.10 16.54 2.19
N THR A 79 -0.29 16.08 3.14
CA THR A 79 1.19 16.22 3.11
C THR A 79 1.83 14.86 3.37
N PRO A 80 2.31 14.13 2.35
CA PRO A 80 3.10 12.92 2.53
C PRO A 80 4.51 13.27 3.02
N ARG A 81 4.99 12.56 4.04
CA ARG A 81 6.33 12.73 4.60
C ARG A 81 7.32 11.73 4.05
N VAL A 82 6.87 10.50 3.80
CA VAL A 82 7.66 9.45 3.18
C VAL A 82 6.74 8.52 2.38
N CYS A 83 7.27 7.87 1.34
CA CYS A 83 6.54 6.89 0.54
C CYS A 83 7.46 5.73 0.17
N TYR A 84 7.11 4.53 0.62
CA TYR A 84 7.91 3.32 0.43
C TYR A 84 7.17 2.29 -0.40
N SER A 85 7.89 1.63 -1.30
CA SER A 85 7.40 0.47 -2.03
C SER A 85 8.40 -0.68 -1.97
N ARG A 86 7.93 -1.91 -2.23
CA ARG A 86 8.78 -3.08 -2.36
C ARG A 86 9.19 -3.32 -3.81
N PRO A 87 10.30 -4.09 -4.05
CA PRO A 87 10.67 -4.52 -5.39
C PRO A 87 9.55 -5.31 -6.07
N PRO A 88 9.44 -5.24 -7.42
CA PRO A 88 8.41 -5.99 -8.17
C PRO A 88 8.54 -7.52 -8.05
N THR A 89 9.70 -8.01 -7.59
CA THR A 89 9.98 -9.44 -7.33
C THR A 89 9.39 -9.94 -6.02
N GLU A 90 8.96 -9.03 -5.14
CA GLU A 90 8.33 -9.33 -3.87
C GLU A 90 6.85 -9.03 -3.91
N GLN A 91 6.12 -9.51 -2.88
CA GLN A 91 4.71 -9.17 -2.73
C GLN A 91 4.55 -7.64 -2.63
N PRO A 92 3.68 -7.02 -3.44
CA PRO A 92 3.47 -5.57 -3.41
C PRO A 92 3.13 -5.08 -2.00
N LYS A 93 3.89 -4.10 -1.53
CA LYS A 93 3.63 -3.46 -0.25
C LYS A 93 4.04 -1.99 -0.35
N THR A 94 3.05 -1.13 -0.44
CA THR A 94 3.22 0.31 -0.60
C THR A 94 2.66 1.01 0.64
N THR A 95 3.49 1.84 1.26
CA THR A 95 3.14 2.54 2.50
C THR A 95 3.63 3.98 2.46
N SER A 96 2.84 4.90 3.02
CA SER A 96 3.23 6.31 3.16
C SER A 96 2.88 6.82 4.55
N PHE A 97 3.76 7.61 5.15
CA PHE A 97 3.42 8.39 6.35
C PHE A 97 2.87 9.73 5.92
N VAL A 98 1.67 10.05 6.36
CA VAL A 98 0.88 11.17 5.85
C VAL A 98 0.37 12.00 7.02
N GLU A 99 0.38 13.30 6.83
CA GLU A 99 -0.29 14.26 7.67
C GLU A 99 -1.42 14.92 6.89
N VAL A 100 -2.59 15.05 7.51
CA VAL A 100 -3.73 15.73 6.90
C VAL A 100 -4.30 16.76 7.86
N ASP A 101 -4.42 17.97 7.36
CA ASP A 101 -5.01 19.09 8.07
C ASP A 101 -6.34 19.47 7.40
N GLU A 102 -7.34 19.81 8.22
CA GLU A 102 -8.63 20.33 7.81
C GLU A 102 -8.64 21.84 7.92
N ILE A 103 -9.05 22.53 6.88
CA ILE A 103 -9.34 23.97 6.91
C ILE A 103 -10.75 24.14 7.45
N GLN A 104 -10.87 24.69 8.64
CA GLN A 104 -12.14 24.96 9.31
C GLN A 104 -12.85 26.17 8.69
N LEU A 105 -14.12 26.36 9.01
CA LEU A 105 -14.92 27.46 8.48
C LEU A 105 -14.43 28.86 8.88
N ASP A 106 -13.71 28.95 10.00
CA ASP A 106 -13.03 30.16 10.47
C ASP A 106 -11.65 30.38 9.82
N GLY A 107 -11.23 29.48 8.92
CA GLY A 107 -9.93 29.50 8.25
C GLY A 107 -8.79 28.91 9.08
N ALA A 108 -9.04 28.44 10.30
CA ALA A 108 -8.04 27.74 11.09
C ALA A 108 -7.72 26.35 10.50
N GLU A 109 -6.46 25.94 10.61
CA GLU A 109 -6.03 24.60 10.20
C GLU A 109 -5.97 23.69 11.42
N LYS A 110 -6.63 22.55 11.33
CA LYS A 110 -6.66 21.54 12.38
C LYS A 110 -6.16 20.23 11.86
N ARG A 111 -5.13 19.65 12.47
CA ARG A 111 -4.66 18.30 12.15
C ARG A 111 -5.73 17.28 12.53
N ILE A 112 -6.21 16.53 11.54
CA ILE A 112 -7.21 15.49 11.71
C ILE A 112 -6.63 14.08 11.56
N PHE A 113 -5.48 13.96 10.89
CA PHE A 113 -4.82 12.67 10.69
C PHE A 113 -3.30 12.81 10.70
N THR A 114 -2.63 11.88 11.36
CA THR A 114 -1.18 11.69 11.29
C THR A 114 -0.89 10.20 11.44
N GLY A 115 -0.38 9.54 10.39
CA GLY A 115 -0.13 8.10 10.46
C GLY A 115 0.29 7.47 9.16
N TRP A 116 0.44 6.15 9.21
CA TRP A 116 0.78 5.33 8.07
C TRP A 116 -0.47 4.92 7.30
N MET A 117 -0.45 5.15 5.99
CA MET A 117 -1.44 4.62 5.04
C MET A 117 -0.86 3.45 4.27
N PHE A 118 -1.72 2.49 3.88
CA PHE A 118 -1.33 1.25 3.20
C PHE A 118 -2.16 1.09 1.93
N ALA A 119 -1.49 1.09 0.77
CA ALA A 119 -2.19 1.00 -0.52
C ALA A 119 -2.93 -0.34 -0.72
N GLN A 120 -2.41 -1.44 -0.16
CA GLN A 120 -3.03 -2.76 -0.26
C GLN A 120 -4.22 -2.97 0.71
N SER A 121 -4.36 -2.09 1.67
CA SER A 121 -5.41 -2.16 2.69
C SER A 121 -5.90 -0.76 3.06
N PRO A 122 -6.49 -0.04 2.12
CA PRO A 122 -6.89 1.36 2.33
C PRO A 122 -7.87 1.53 3.49
N GLY A 123 -8.71 0.53 3.77
CA GLY A 123 -9.65 0.58 4.89
C GLY A 123 -9.02 0.51 6.28
N LEU A 124 -7.70 0.26 6.41
CA LEU A 124 -7.07 0.24 7.73
C LEU A 124 -6.79 1.65 8.27
N ASN A 125 -6.29 2.54 7.45
CA ASN A 125 -5.86 3.88 7.85
C ASN A 125 -6.06 4.88 6.70
N ALA A 126 -7.28 5.01 6.19
CA ALA A 126 -7.66 6.12 5.32
C ALA A 126 -8.07 7.34 6.17
N VAL A 127 -8.09 8.50 5.57
CA VAL A 127 -8.77 9.66 6.15
C VAL A 127 -10.24 9.57 5.82
N GLU A 128 -11.06 9.46 6.85
CA GLU A 128 -12.51 9.50 6.76
C GLU A 128 -13.01 10.83 7.36
N HIS A 129 -13.36 11.76 6.49
CA HIS A 129 -13.96 13.03 6.85
C HIS A 129 -15.47 13.01 6.45
N PRO A 130 -16.37 13.76 7.09
CA PRO A 130 -17.80 13.75 6.73
C PRO A 130 -18.10 13.99 5.25
N VAL A 131 -17.26 14.77 4.56
CA VAL A 131 -17.44 15.14 3.15
C VAL A 131 -16.40 14.51 2.24
N PHE A 132 -15.19 14.25 2.73
CA PHE A 132 -14.06 13.84 1.91
C PHE A 132 -13.40 12.57 2.48
N ASP A 133 -13.03 11.63 1.61
CA ASP A 133 -12.17 10.51 1.99
C ASP A 133 -10.88 10.57 1.18
N VAL A 134 -9.75 10.23 1.82
CA VAL A 134 -8.44 10.19 1.16
C VAL A 134 -7.70 8.92 1.58
N TRP A 135 -7.18 8.18 0.60
CA TRP A 135 -6.39 6.98 0.83
C TRP A 135 -5.22 6.88 -0.14
N LEU A 136 -4.17 6.20 0.29
CA LEU A 136 -3.00 5.91 -0.52
C LEU A 136 -3.33 4.84 -1.57
N THR A 137 -2.87 5.06 -2.81
CA THR A 137 -2.98 4.07 -3.90
C THR A 137 -1.63 3.57 -4.38
N ASP A 138 -0.62 4.45 -4.44
CA ASP A 138 0.69 4.07 -4.95
C ASP A 138 1.81 5.01 -4.45
N CYS A 139 3.06 4.57 -4.63
CA CYS A 139 4.27 5.38 -4.47
C CYS A 139 5.08 5.34 -5.76
N GLN A 140 5.42 6.48 -6.33
CA GLN A 140 6.10 6.59 -7.60
C GLN A 140 7.41 7.37 -7.49
N LYS A 141 8.35 7.03 -8.38
CA LYS A 141 9.50 7.90 -8.67
C LYS A 141 8.99 9.13 -9.43
N PRO A 142 9.60 10.32 -9.25
CA PRO A 142 9.22 11.48 -10.04
C PRO A 142 9.32 11.12 -11.53
N ARG A 143 8.26 11.40 -12.27
CA ARG A 143 8.28 11.29 -13.72
C ARG A 143 9.18 12.42 -14.22
N ASN A 144 10.44 12.12 -14.52
CA ASN A 144 11.23 13.03 -15.33
C ASN A 144 10.56 13.07 -16.70
N SER A 145 9.89 14.17 -17.01
CA SER A 145 9.22 14.42 -18.28
C SER A 145 10.12 14.24 -19.52
N ILE A 146 11.43 14.14 -19.31
CA ILE A 146 12.44 13.90 -20.36
C ILE A 146 12.65 12.40 -20.64
N ALA A 147 12.43 11.52 -19.66
CA ALA A 147 12.70 10.08 -19.82
C ALA A 147 11.54 9.30 -20.48
N GLN A 148 10.33 9.86 -20.54
CA GLN A 148 9.19 9.20 -21.18
C GLN A 148 9.10 9.43 -22.70
N GLN A 149 9.91 10.35 -23.26
CA GLN A 149 10.00 10.55 -24.71
C GLN A 149 11.01 9.64 -25.40
N GLN A 150 11.71 8.79 -24.66
CA GLN A 150 12.68 7.82 -25.17
C GLN A 150 12.35 6.39 -24.79
N GLN A 151 11.07 6.00 -24.86
CA GLN A 151 10.80 4.59 -25.10
C GLN A 151 11.04 4.39 -26.60
N PRO A 152 12.11 3.68 -27.02
CA PRO A 152 12.27 3.33 -28.43
C PRO A 152 10.99 2.56 -28.79
N GLY A 153 10.21 3.10 -29.71
CA GLY A 153 9.15 2.33 -30.34
C GLY A 153 9.77 1.02 -30.82
N PRO A 154 8.98 -0.06 -30.91
CA PRO A 154 9.49 -1.31 -31.47
C PRO A 154 10.20 -0.98 -32.77
N PRO A 155 11.40 -1.57 -33.02
CA PRO A 155 12.17 -1.27 -34.22
C PRO A 155 11.24 -1.43 -35.43
N PRO A 156 11.32 -0.54 -36.43
CA PRO A 156 10.55 -0.72 -37.65
C PRO A 156 10.83 -2.13 -38.16
N VAL A 157 9.81 -2.93 -38.39
CA VAL A 157 9.95 -4.24 -38.99
C VAL A 157 10.33 -3.97 -40.43
N GLU A 158 11.63 -3.92 -40.72
CA GLU A 158 12.18 -3.82 -42.07
C GLU A 158 11.84 -5.13 -42.78
N GLY A 159 10.83 -5.11 -43.64
CA GLY A 159 10.42 -6.28 -44.43
C GLY A 159 8.94 -6.57 -44.51
N ALA A 160 8.04 -5.77 -43.94
CA ALA A 160 6.63 -5.90 -44.24
C ALA A 160 6.36 -5.22 -45.61
N ALA A 161 6.23 -6.01 -46.66
CA ALA A 161 5.70 -5.57 -47.94
C ALA A 161 4.35 -4.90 -47.71
N PRO A 162 3.98 -3.87 -48.52
CA PRO A 162 2.67 -3.24 -48.42
C PRO A 162 1.57 -4.31 -48.55
N ALA A 163 0.79 -4.49 -47.50
CA ALA A 163 -0.40 -5.32 -47.63
C ALA A 163 -1.33 -4.60 -48.62
N GLU A 164 -1.60 -5.28 -49.72
CA GLU A 164 -2.66 -4.90 -50.65
C GLU A 164 -3.97 -4.72 -49.86
N PRO A 165 -4.77 -3.70 -50.14
CA PRO A 165 -6.06 -3.54 -49.50
C PRO A 165 -6.95 -4.73 -49.92
N GLU A 166 -7.17 -5.65 -49.00
CA GLU A 166 -8.17 -6.70 -49.21
C GLU A 166 -9.51 -6.03 -49.44
N ALA A 167 -10.01 -6.24 -50.69
CA ALA A 167 -11.35 -5.80 -51.10
C ALA A 167 -12.36 -6.45 -50.13
N TRP A 168 -13.11 -5.61 -49.46
CA TRP A 168 -14.25 -6.01 -48.64
C TRP A 168 -15.25 -6.74 -49.54
N GLY A 169 -15.26 -8.06 -49.45
CA GLY A 169 -16.31 -8.89 -50.05
C GLY A 169 -17.66 -8.56 -49.36
N PRO A 170 -18.76 -8.75 -50.07
CA PRO A 170 -20.10 -8.49 -49.51
C PRO A 170 -20.30 -9.34 -48.25
N ALA A 171 -20.82 -8.68 -47.22
CA ALA A 171 -21.11 -9.25 -45.90
C ALA A 171 -21.94 -10.55 -46.09
N GLU A 172 -21.39 -11.67 -45.64
CA GLU A 172 -22.09 -12.94 -45.58
C GLU A 172 -23.25 -12.82 -44.61
N GLU A 173 -24.47 -12.88 -45.13
CA GLU A 173 -25.73 -12.74 -44.38
C GLU A 173 -25.84 -13.93 -43.39
N ASN A 174 -25.78 -13.63 -42.11
CA ASN A 174 -25.86 -14.61 -41.04
C ASN A 174 -27.24 -15.32 -41.07
N PRO A 175 -27.33 -16.65 -41.26
CA PRO A 175 -28.61 -17.37 -41.36
C PRO A 175 -29.56 -17.22 -40.17
N SER A 176 -29.06 -16.72 -39.03
CA SER A 176 -29.88 -16.54 -37.82
C SER A 176 -30.79 -15.30 -37.85
N ASP A 177 -30.61 -14.36 -38.78
CA ASP A 177 -31.44 -13.14 -38.87
C ASP A 177 -32.74 -13.33 -39.69
N THR A 178 -32.76 -14.32 -40.55
CA THR A 178 -33.95 -14.68 -41.36
C THR A 178 -35.03 -15.32 -40.51
N GLN A 179 -34.70 -15.91 -39.35
CA GLN A 179 -35.66 -16.63 -38.50
C GLN A 179 -36.45 -15.66 -37.57
N ARG A 180 -35.88 -14.50 -37.24
CA ARG A 180 -36.53 -13.51 -36.40
C ARG A 180 -37.60 -12.67 -37.11
N ARG A 181 -37.57 -12.61 -38.45
CA ARG A 181 -38.54 -11.86 -39.25
C ARG A 181 -39.87 -12.58 -39.46
N ARG A 182 -39.94 -13.92 -39.29
CA ARG A 182 -41.15 -14.71 -39.47
C ARG A 182 -42.14 -14.73 -38.28
N VAL A 183 -41.73 -14.22 -37.13
CA VAL A 183 -42.57 -14.29 -35.89
C VAL A 183 -43.35 -13.00 -35.64
N ARG A 184 -43.25 -11.96 -36.51
CA ARG A 184 -43.97 -10.71 -36.35
C ARG A 184 -44.87 -10.40 -37.57
N ARG A 185 -45.72 -11.36 -37.90
CA ARG A 185 -46.94 -11.07 -38.74
C ARG A 185 -48.12 -11.82 -38.16
#